data_9f128201867fb722338e43893022d1ee
#
_entry.id   9f128201867fb722338e43893022d1ee
#
_cell.length_a   1.000
_cell.length_b   1.000
_cell.length_c   1.000
_cell.angle_alpha   90.00
_cell.angle_beta   90.00
_cell.angle_gamma   90.00
#
_symmetry.space_group_name_H-M   'P 1'
#
loop_
_entity.id
_entity.type
_entity.pdbx_description
1 polymer ?
#
loop_
_entity_poly.entity_id
_entity_poly.type
_entity_poly.pdbx_seq_one_letter_code
_entity_poly.pdbx_strand_id
1 'polypeptide(L)'
;MNRARGLSFLAAFGILLAACVPPIAPPPAPPGGILTVAFLDIGQGDSILIRSPNGSTLLIDGGNSDRDANEVILPKLREWDAQRLDVMVATHPDADHIGGLPEVLENFPVASVALTGQAHTTQVYERFLTDIRDLRVNAIQTRTGTPIPFDAAVKVEVLGPDDSLVVEGDNNNASIVIKVTFGAVSFLFTGDAEGEEEAAILASGADLRSTVLKAGHHGSRSSTGAGFLAAVDPQIAVISAGDGNRYGHPHPEVIARLDQAGVTIYRTDVSGTITITTDGSTLNVQTDR
;
A
#
# COMPACT_ATOMS: atom_id res chain seq x y z
N MET A 1 -71.71 54.77 -16.28
CA MET A 1 -71.29 54.21 -15.02
C MET A 1 -70.30 53.05 -15.33
N ASN A 2 -69.02 53.39 -15.46
CA ASN A 2 -68.00 52.39 -15.74
C ASN A 2 -66.96 52.42 -14.60
N ARG A 3 -66.84 51.31 -13.84
CA ARG A 3 -65.83 51.13 -12.80
C ARG A 3 -64.61 50.48 -13.45
N ALA A 4 -63.52 51.20 -13.48
CA ALA A 4 -62.16 50.63 -13.82
C ALA A 4 -61.64 49.90 -12.59
N ARG A 5 -61.22 48.61 -12.80
CA ARG A 5 -60.46 47.79 -11.82
C ARG A 5 -58.99 47.98 -12.09
N GLY A 6 -58.31 48.60 -11.14
CA GLY A 6 -56.84 48.66 -11.16
C GLY A 6 -56.20 47.31 -10.77
N LEU A 7 -55.30 46.79 -11.58
CA LEU A 7 -54.48 45.68 -11.28
C LEU A 7 -53.13 46.18 -10.68
N SER A 8 -52.92 45.87 -9.41
CA SER A 8 -51.65 46.15 -8.76
C SER A 8 -50.66 44.99 -9.03
N PHE A 9 -49.60 45.28 -9.74
CA PHE A 9 -48.44 44.33 -9.89
C PHE A 9 -47.55 44.48 -8.67
N LEU A 10 -47.42 43.39 -7.87
CA LEU A 10 -46.37 43.25 -6.87
C LEU A 10 -45.13 42.70 -7.57
N ALA A 11 -44.08 43.50 -7.66
CA ALA A 11 -42.76 43.04 -8.08
C ALA A 11 -42.06 42.39 -6.87
N ALA A 12 -41.84 41.08 -6.92
CA ALA A 12 -41.05 40.37 -5.96
C ALA A 12 -39.56 40.58 -6.29
N PHE A 13 -38.85 41.30 -5.45
CA PHE A 13 -37.39 41.45 -5.53
C PHE A 13 -36.73 40.22 -4.87
N GLY A 14 -36.25 39.30 -5.68
CA GLY A 14 -35.45 38.16 -5.22
C GLY A 14 -34.03 38.61 -4.86
N ILE A 15 -33.67 38.59 -3.59
CA ILE A 15 -32.29 38.81 -3.14
C ILE A 15 -31.53 37.53 -3.40
N LEU A 16 -30.63 37.51 -4.41
CA LEU A 16 -29.62 36.48 -4.59
C LEU A 16 -28.57 36.65 -3.49
N LEU A 17 -28.61 35.77 -2.49
CA LEU A 17 -27.48 35.58 -1.55
C LEU A 17 -26.36 34.84 -2.27
N ALA A 18 -25.35 35.56 -2.75
CA ALA A 18 -24.09 34.97 -3.20
C ALA A 18 -23.38 34.38 -1.97
N ALA A 19 -23.40 33.06 -1.84
CA ALA A 19 -22.57 32.35 -0.87
C ALA A 19 -21.09 32.55 -1.25
N CYS A 20 -20.34 33.32 -0.48
CA CYS A 20 -18.91 33.39 -0.56
C CYS A 20 -18.34 32.01 -0.15
N VAL A 21 -17.94 31.20 -1.11
CA VAL A 21 -17.11 30.00 -0.85
C VAL A 21 -15.74 30.53 -0.47
N PRO A 22 -15.25 30.23 0.73
CA PRO A 22 -13.89 30.62 1.09
C PRO A 22 -12.87 29.99 0.10
N PRO A 23 -11.80 30.69 -0.27
CA PRO A 23 -10.78 30.12 -1.14
C PRO A 23 -10.20 28.86 -0.46
N ILE A 24 -10.13 27.76 -1.22
CA ILE A 24 -9.44 26.53 -0.78
C ILE A 24 -7.98 26.93 -0.52
N ALA A 25 -7.52 26.74 0.70
CA ALA A 25 -6.11 26.99 1.03
C ALA A 25 -5.22 26.13 0.09
N PRO A 26 -4.14 26.70 -0.46
CA PRO A 26 -3.19 25.89 -1.25
C PRO A 26 -2.69 24.72 -0.38
N PRO A 27 -2.45 23.56 -0.99
CA PRO A 27 -1.88 22.43 -0.26
C PRO A 27 -0.57 22.86 0.43
N PRO A 28 -0.26 22.35 1.62
CA PRO A 28 0.99 22.66 2.31
C PRO A 28 2.17 22.37 1.36
N ALA A 29 3.20 23.21 1.42
CA ALA A 29 4.44 22.97 0.68
C ALA A 29 4.95 21.55 1.00
N PRO A 30 5.42 20.78 0.00
CA PRO A 30 5.92 19.44 0.26
C PRO A 30 7.03 19.47 1.32
N PRO A 31 7.06 18.52 2.24
CA PRO A 31 8.18 18.38 3.17
C PRO A 31 9.47 18.23 2.36
N GLY A 32 10.56 18.88 2.78
CA GLY A 32 11.85 18.73 2.09
C GLY A 32 12.36 17.30 2.14
N GLY A 33 13.06 16.84 1.10
CA GLY A 33 13.65 15.50 1.00
C GLY A 33 12.92 14.58 0.03
N ILE A 34 13.39 13.35 -0.07
CA ILE A 34 12.90 12.35 -1.03
C ILE A 34 12.39 11.12 -0.28
N LEU A 35 11.17 10.71 -0.58
CA LEU A 35 10.65 9.38 -0.25
C LEU A 35 11.06 8.43 -1.38
N THR A 36 11.63 7.29 -1.04
CA THR A 36 12.02 6.23 -1.99
C THR A 36 11.26 4.96 -1.66
N VAL A 37 10.63 4.36 -2.67
CA VAL A 37 9.93 3.08 -2.59
C VAL A 37 10.52 2.14 -3.63
N ALA A 38 11.05 0.99 -3.22
CA ALA A 38 11.60 -0.04 -4.09
C ALA A 38 10.77 -1.31 -3.99
N PHE A 39 10.14 -1.70 -5.09
CA PHE A 39 9.50 -3.00 -5.28
C PHE A 39 10.57 -3.96 -5.78
N LEU A 40 11.03 -4.84 -4.91
CA LEU A 40 12.18 -5.70 -5.17
C LEU A 40 11.81 -6.87 -6.08
N ASP A 41 12.67 -7.17 -7.05
CA ASP A 41 12.54 -8.39 -7.85
C ASP A 41 13.07 -9.59 -7.06
N ILE A 42 12.17 -10.26 -6.37
CA ILE A 42 12.44 -11.46 -5.59
C ILE A 42 11.86 -12.74 -6.25
N GLY A 43 11.44 -12.62 -7.53
CA GLY A 43 10.64 -13.64 -8.18
C GLY A 43 9.17 -13.58 -7.76
N GLN A 44 8.56 -14.76 -7.47
CA GLN A 44 7.16 -14.80 -7.02
C GLN A 44 7.08 -14.44 -5.53
N GLY A 45 6.27 -13.44 -5.21
CA GLY A 45 6.05 -12.93 -3.87
C GLY A 45 6.20 -11.41 -3.77
N ASP A 46 6.12 -10.88 -2.56
CA ASP A 46 6.27 -9.45 -2.30
C ASP A 46 7.49 -9.16 -1.42
N SER A 47 8.22 -8.12 -1.78
CA SER A 47 9.15 -7.45 -0.88
C SER A 47 9.31 -5.99 -1.31
N ILE A 48 8.97 -5.06 -0.43
CA ILE A 48 8.96 -3.64 -0.73
C ILE A 48 9.71 -2.88 0.36
N LEU A 49 10.74 -2.15 -0.04
CA LEU A 49 11.49 -1.28 0.86
C LEU A 49 11.07 0.17 0.67
N ILE A 50 10.86 0.86 1.79
CA ILE A 50 10.53 2.29 1.82
C ILE A 50 11.57 3.00 2.66
N ARG A 51 12.17 4.06 2.11
CA ARG A 51 13.06 4.97 2.82
C ARG A 51 12.43 6.37 2.86
N SER A 52 12.22 6.86 4.07
CA SER A 52 11.68 8.20 4.28
C SER A 52 12.71 9.30 3.98
N PRO A 53 12.28 10.57 3.84
CA PRO A 53 13.18 11.71 3.68
C PRO A 53 14.20 11.87 4.81
N ASN A 54 13.86 11.46 6.03
CA ASN A 54 14.74 11.55 7.20
C ASN A 54 15.56 10.27 7.43
N GLY A 55 15.48 9.28 6.52
CA GLY A 55 16.28 8.07 6.55
C GLY A 55 15.67 6.89 7.32
N SER A 56 14.46 7.03 7.88
CA SER A 56 13.74 5.89 8.46
C SER A 56 13.40 4.87 7.39
N THR A 57 13.43 3.58 7.73
CA THR A 57 13.21 2.49 6.79
C THR A 57 12.07 1.57 7.22
N LEU A 58 11.25 1.16 6.25
CA LEU A 58 10.16 0.23 6.43
C LEU A 58 10.26 -0.85 5.35
N LEU A 59 10.12 -2.11 5.76
CA LEU A 59 10.04 -3.27 4.87
C LEU A 59 8.62 -3.83 4.92
N ILE A 60 7.98 -4.00 3.77
CA ILE A 60 6.72 -4.74 3.62
C ILE A 60 7.05 -6.04 2.94
N ASP A 61 6.83 -7.14 3.63
CA ASP A 61 7.09 -8.51 3.22
C ASP A 61 8.56 -8.81 2.87
N GLY A 62 8.89 -10.07 2.81
CA GLY A 62 10.26 -10.56 2.68
C GLY A 62 10.47 -11.62 1.62
N GLY A 63 9.52 -11.79 0.68
CA GLY A 63 9.65 -12.81 -0.35
C GLY A 63 9.46 -14.22 0.18
N ASN A 64 9.92 -15.18 -0.59
CA ASN A 64 9.57 -16.59 -0.45
C ASN A 64 10.58 -17.40 0.38
N SER A 65 11.78 -16.86 0.66
CA SER A 65 12.86 -17.64 1.26
C SER A 65 13.99 -16.80 1.87
N ASP A 66 14.81 -17.45 2.69
CA ASP A 66 16.10 -16.89 3.18
C ASP A 66 17.01 -16.42 2.04
N ARG A 67 16.90 -17.04 0.86
CA ARG A 67 17.64 -16.62 -0.32
C ARG A 67 17.27 -15.20 -0.76
N ASP A 68 15.98 -14.87 -0.78
CA ASP A 68 15.51 -13.54 -1.19
C ASP A 68 16.01 -12.49 -0.20
N ALA A 69 16.02 -12.83 1.10
CA ALA A 69 16.61 -11.97 2.13
C ALA A 69 18.11 -11.73 1.86
N ASN A 70 18.89 -12.81 1.62
CA ASN A 70 20.34 -12.74 1.51
C ASN A 70 20.82 -12.14 0.19
N GLU A 71 20.13 -12.43 -0.93
CA GLU A 71 20.57 -12.01 -2.26
C GLU A 71 19.97 -10.66 -2.68
N VAL A 72 18.83 -10.23 -2.11
CA VAL A 72 18.12 -9.02 -2.55
C VAL A 72 17.91 -8.04 -1.41
N ILE A 73 17.21 -8.43 -0.32
CA ILE A 73 16.75 -7.48 0.71
C ILE A 73 17.94 -6.90 1.51
N LEU A 74 18.76 -7.77 2.10
CA LEU A 74 19.92 -7.33 2.90
C LEU A 74 20.95 -6.54 2.08
N PRO A 75 21.28 -6.92 0.83
CA PRO A 75 22.09 -6.09 -0.06
C PRO A 75 21.47 -4.71 -0.33
N LYS A 76 20.16 -4.61 -0.57
CA LYS A 76 19.49 -3.33 -0.81
C LYS A 76 19.49 -2.43 0.43
N LEU A 77 19.30 -2.99 1.62
CA LEU A 77 19.43 -2.26 2.88
C LEU A 77 20.85 -1.69 3.07
N ARG A 78 21.88 -2.47 2.71
CA ARG A 78 23.29 -2.00 2.75
C ARG A 78 23.57 -0.94 1.70
N GLU A 79 23.04 -1.08 0.48
CA GLU A 79 23.13 -0.08 -0.59
C GLU A 79 22.54 1.27 -0.13
N TRP A 80 21.42 1.21 0.62
CA TRP A 80 20.78 2.39 1.19
C TRP A 80 21.47 2.93 2.46
N ASP A 81 22.56 2.31 2.91
CA ASP A 81 23.25 2.63 4.19
C ASP A 81 22.25 2.63 5.38
N ALA A 82 21.26 1.76 5.33
CA ALA A 82 20.28 1.63 6.40
C ALA A 82 20.94 0.99 7.63
N GLN A 83 20.74 1.59 8.80
CA GLN A 83 21.33 1.09 10.05
C GLN A 83 20.40 0.13 10.80
N ARG A 84 19.10 0.23 10.53
CA ARG A 84 18.05 -0.63 11.07
C ARG A 84 16.81 -0.55 10.19
N LEU A 85 15.89 -1.49 10.34
CA LEU A 85 14.50 -1.33 9.95
C LEU A 85 13.73 -0.75 11.13
N ASP A 86 13.07 0.41 10.94
CA ASP A 86 12.19 0.98 11.96
C ASP A 86 10.91 0.16 12.08
N VAL A 87 10.39 -0.30 10.95
CA VAL A 87 9.23 -1.20 10.90
C VAL A 87 9.44 -2.28 9.85
N MET A 88 9.10 -3.51 10.21
CA MET A 88 8.87 -4.63 9.31
C MET A 88 7.37 -4.92 9.33
N VAL A 89 6.74 -5.09 8.18
CA VAL A 89 5.33 -5.46 8.03
C VAL A 89 5.26 -6.83 7.40
N ALA A 90 4.64 -7.78 8.08
CA ALA A 90 4.22 -9.06 7.52
C ALA A 90 2.74 -8.95 7.18
N THR A 91 2.40 -8.79 5.89
CA THR A 91 1.02 -8.54 5.46
C THR A 91 0.11 -9.69 5.85
N HIS A 92 0.53 -10.91 5.58
CA HIS A 92 -0.16 -12.14 5.94
C HIS A 92 0.84 -13.32 6.01
N PRO A 93 0.48 -14.50 6.55
CA PRO A 93 1.45 -15.55 6.90
C PRO A 93 1.92 -16.45 5.75
N ASP A 94 1.58 -16.18 4.50
CA ASP A 94 1.97 -17.03 3.37
C ASP A 94 3.48 -16.91 3.07
N ALA A 95 4.06 -18.03 2.60
CA ALA A 95 5.51 -18.16 2.49
C ALA A 95 6.13 -17.17 1.51
N ASP A 96 5.45 -16.80 0.43
CA ASP A 96 5.93 -15.84 -0.56
C ASP A 96 5.85 -14.37 -0.10
N HIS A 97 5.42 -14.16 1.15
CA HIS A 97 5.43 -12.87 1.85
C HIS A 97 6.36 -12.87 3.06
N ILE A 98 6.34 -13.94 3.86
CA ILE A 98 7.14 -13.96 5.09
C ILE A 98 8.41 -14.79 4.99
N GLY A 99 8.65 -15.46 3.85
CA GLY A 99 9.73 -16.47 3.70
C GLY A 99 11.12 -15.99 4.08
N GLY A 100 11.48 -14.77 3.73
CA GLY A 100 12.77 -14.18 4.05
C GLY A 100 12.79 -13.34 5.34
N LEU A 101 11.63 -13.06 5.97
CA LEU A 101 11.59 -12.20 7.16
C LEU A 101 12.37 -12.74 8.35
N PRO A 102 12.36 -14.06 8.65
CA PRO A 102 13.20 -14.62 9.70
C PRO A 102 14.69 -14.32 9.47
N GLU A 103 15.18 -14.53 8.25
CA GLU A 103 16.58 -14.28 7.89
C GLU A 103 16.94 -12.80 8.01
N VAL A 104 16.00 -11.88 7.66
CA VAL A 104 16.20 -10.44 7.88
C VAL A 104 16.27 -10.13 9.37
N LEU A 105 15.39 -10.70 10.21
CA LEU A 105 15.40 -10.50 11.67
C LEU A 105 16.71 -10.94 12.31
N GLU A 106 17.25 -12.08 11.89
CA GLU A 106 18.49 -12.62 12.43
C GLU A 106 19.74 -11.83 12.04
N ASN A 107 19.71 -11.15 10.86
CA ASN A 107 20.89 -10.54 10.25
C ASN A 107 20.84 -9.01 10.18
N PHE A 108 19.73 -8.38 10.57
CA PHE A 108 19.57 -6.94 10.51
C PHE A 108 18.74 -6.41 11.69
N PRO A 109 19.14 -5.28 12.32
CA PRO A 109 18.38 -4.72 13.43
C PRO A 109 16.97 -4.31 13.00
N VAL A 110 15.93 -4.78 13.69
CA VAL A 110 14.52 -4.43 13.48
C VAL A 110 13.93 -3.88 14.78
N ALA A 111 13.35 -2.68 14.72
CA ALA A 111 12.79 -2.05 15.92
C ALA A 111 11.37 -2.57 16.24
N SER A 112 10.53 -2.77 15.22
CA SER A 112 9.18 -3.29 15.40
C SER A 112 8.70 -4.11 14.22
N VAL A 113 7.81 -5.07 14.49
CA VAL A 113 7.14 -5.92 13.48
C VAL A 113 5.64 -5.71 13.60
N ALA A 114 5.01 -5.28 12.51
CA ALA A 114 3.56 -5.22 12.36
C ALA A 114 3.06 -6.52 11.72
N LEU A 115 2.12 -7.20 12.34
CA LEU A 115 1.54 -8.46 11.87
C LEU A 115 0.10 -8.59 12.36
N THR A 116 -0.73 -9.38 11.69
CA THR A 116 -2.12 -9.58 12.11
C THR A 116 -2.24 -10.49 13.35
N GLY A 117 -1.25 -11.37 13.56
CA GLY A 117 -1.34 -12.41 14.60
C GLY A 117 -2.37 -13.50 14.27
N GLN A 118 -2.73 -13.64 12.98
CA GLN A 118 -3.55 -14.75 12.51
C GLN A 118 -2.87 -16.08 12.82
N ALA A 119 -3.63 -17.08 13.24
CA ALA A 119 -3.09 -18.41 13.50
C ALA A 119 -2.67 -19.08 12.18
N HIS A 120 -1.45 -19.60 12.14
CA HIS A 120 -0.92 -20.33 10.99
C HIS A 120 0.10 -21.38 11.47
N THR A 121 0.22 -22.50 10.75
CA THR A 121 0.97 -23.68 11.22
C THR A 121 2.17 -24.06 10.37
N THR A 122 2.63 -23.16 9.48
CA THR A 122 3.84 -23.41 8.69
C THR A 122 5.11 -23.22 9.52
N GLN A 123 6.15 -23.98 9.20
CA GLN A 123 7.45 -23.87 9.87
C GLN A 123 8.07 -22.48 9.77
N VAL A 124 7.90 -21.81 8.62
CA VAL A 124 8.41 -20.44 8.42
C VAL A 124 7.72 -19.44 9.33
N TYR A 125 6.40 -19.56 9.52
CA TYR A 125 5.65 -18.70 10.44
C TYR A 125 6.01 -18.95 11.90
N GLU A 126 6.19 -20.21 12.29
CA GLU A 126 6.65 -20.57 13.63
C GLU A 126 8.07 -20.02 13.91
N ARG A 127 9.00 -20.13 12.93
CA ARG A 127 10.33 -19.51 13.03
C ARG A 127 10.20 -18.00 13.19
N PHE A 128 9.44 -17.34 12.33
CA PHE A 128 9.22 -15.89 12.35
C PHE A 128 8.73 -15.40 13.73
N LEU A 129 7.72 -16.05 14.30
CA LEU A 129 7.22 -15.70 15.64
C LEU A 129 8.25 -15.99 16.75
N THR A 130 9.02 -17.07 16.59
CA THR A 130 10.10 -17.44 17.51
C THR A 130 11.20 -16.37 17.51
N ASP A 131 11.62 -15.91 16.34
CA ASP A 131 12.66 -14.89 16.17
C ASP A 131 12.22 -13.54 16.74
N ILE A 132 10.97 -13.11 16.48
CA ILE A 132 10.40 -11.91 17.10
C ILE A 132 10.50 -11.98 18.64
N ARG A 133 10.13 -13.12 19.22
CA ARG A 133 10.16 -13.35 20.67
C ARG A 133 11.60 -13.36 21.21
N ASP A 134 12.49 -14.14 20.60
CA ASP A 134 13.83 -14.42 21.12
C ASP A 134 14.77 -13.22 20.95
N LEU A 135 14.61 -12.47 19.86
CA LEU A 135 15.28 -11.20 19.61
C LEU A 135 14.61 -10.03 20.34
N ARG A 136 13.46 -10.23 20.97
CA ARG A 136 12.68 -9.23 21.72
C ARG A 136 12.28 -8.03 20.87
N VAL A 137 11.94 -8.28 19.61
CA VAL A 137 11.45 -7.24 18.71
C VAL A 137 10.02 -6.85 19.13
N ASN A 138 9.71 -5.56 19.09
CA ASN A 138 8.38 -5.07 19.45
C ASN A 138 7.34 -5.53 18.41
N ALA A 139 6.42 -6.40 18.80
CA ALA A 139 5.33 -6.87 17.95
C ALA A 139 4.11 -5.95 18.06
N ILE A 140 3.60 -5.49 16.92
CA ILE A 140 2.41 -4.64 16.81
C ILE A 140 1.30 -5.48 16.18
N GLN A 141 0.31 -5.88 16.98
CA GLN A 141 -0.89 -6.51 16.43
C GLN A 141 -1.66 -5.46 15.60
N THR A 142 -1.81 -5.74 14.31
CA THR A 142 -2.23 -4.74 13.33
C THR A 142 -3.63 -5.02 12.80
N ARG A 143 -4.46 -3.99 12.82
CA ARG A 143 -5.83 -3.92 12.29
C ARG A 143 -6.05 -2.54 11.68
N THR A 144 -7.16 -2.36 10.98
CA THR A 144 -7.59 -1.04 10.47
C THR A 144 -7.44 0.03 11.55
N GLY A 145 -6.73 1.11 11.21
CA GLY A 145 -6.48 2.24 12.10
C GLY A 145 -5.35 2.06 13.12
N THR A 146 -4.67 0.90 13.15
CA THR A 146 -3.50 0.70 14.02
C THR A 146 -2.38 1.68 13.63
N PRO A 147 -1.82 2.47 14.56
CA PRO A 147 -0.72 3.38 14.25
C PRO A 147 0.57 2.60 14.00
N ILE A 148 1.23 2.89 12.89
CA ILE A 148 2.55 2.36 12.53
C ILE A 148 3.61 3.42 12.86
N PRO A 149 4.59 3.12 13.74
CA PRO A 149 5.62 4.07 14.15
C PRO A 149 6.67 4.25 13.05
N PHE A 150 6.44 5.19 12.16
CA PHE A 150 7.35 5.53 11.07
C PHE A 150 7.78 7.01 11.16
N ASP A 151 8.35 7.55 10.11
CA ASP A 151 8.80 8.94 10.04
C ASP A 151 7.62 9.93 10.13
N ALA A 152 7.69 10.94 10.96
CA ALA A 152 6.65 11.96 11.11
C ALA A 152 6.39 12.79 9.83
N ALA A 153 7.33 12.83 8.88
CA ALA A 153 7.16 13.48 7.58
C ALA A 153 6.28 12.67 6.62
N VAL A 154 6.04 11.38 6.95
CA VAL A 154 5.32 10.42 6.10
C VAL A 154 4.10 9.92 6.86
N LYS A 155 2.92 10.08 6.31
CA LYS A 155 1.69 9.54 6.90
C LYS A 155 1.55 8.08 6.50
N VAL A 156 1.40 7.19 7.49
CA VAL A 156 1.13 5.75 7.29
C VAL A 156 -0.22 5.43 7.89
N GLU A 157 -1.12 4.86 7.08
CA GLU A 157 -2.48 4.50 7.47
C GLU A 157 -2.70 3.01 7.20
N VAL A 158 -3.16 2.27 8.19
CA VAL A 158 -3.59 0.88 8.03
C VAL A 158 -5.08 0.89 7.68
N LEU A 159 -5.43 0.41 6.49
CA LEU A 159 -6.78 0.40 5.95
C LEU A 159 -7.47 -0.97 6.06
N GLY A 160 -6.70 -2.02 6.25
CA GLY A 160 -7.12 -3.41 6.44
C GLY A 160 -6.06 -4.22 7.20
N PRO A 161 -6.43 -5.41 7.71
CA PRO A 161 -7.77 -5.93 7.80
C PRO A 161 -8.54 -5.40 9.02
N ASP A 162 -9.86 -5.55 9.03
CA ASP A 162 -10.62 -5.50 10.27
C ASP A 162 -10.63 -6.86 10.99
N ASP A 163 -11.15 -6.92 12.22
CA ASP A 163 -11.14 -8.16 13.01
C ASP A 163 -11.98 -9.29 12.37
N SER A 164 -12.98 -8.97 11.55
CA SER A 164 -13.86 -9.97 10.94
C SER A 164 -13.18 -10.78 9.84
N LEU A 165 -12.12 -10.22 9.23
CA LEU A 165 -11.37 -10.85 8.16
C LEU A 165 -10.19 -11.70 8.67
N VAL A 166 -9.78 -11.54 9.93
CA VAL A 166 -8.67 -12.31 10.51
C VAL A 166 -9.19 -13.63 11.03
N VAL A 167 -9.49 -14.53 10.10
CA VAL A 167 -10.03 -15.86 10.37
C VAL A 167 -9.06 -16.95 9.91
N GLU A 168 -9.11 -18.12 10.57
CA GLU A 168 -8.27 -19.26 10.20
C GLU A 168 -8.61 -19.75 8.77
N GLY A 169 -7.59 -19.91 7.95
CA GLY A 169 -7.68 -20.48 6.61
C GLY A 169 -7.98 -19.48 5.49
N ASP A 170 -8.20 -18.21 5.79
CA ASP A 170 -8.25 -17.14 4.78
C ASP A 170 -7.14 -16.13 5.04
N ASN A 171 -5.94 -16.42 4.51
CA ASN A 171 -4.78 -15.59 4.75
C ASN A 171 -4.80 -14.32 3.90
N ASN A 172 -5.22 -14.42 2.66
CA ASN A 172 -5.19 -13.33 1.68
C ASN A 172 -6.10 -12.17 2.10
N ASN A 173 -7.36 -12.48 2.47
CA ASN A 173 -8.32 -11.46 2.93
C ASN A 173 -8.03 -10.95 4.37
N ALA A 174 -6.95 -11.43 4.98
CA ALA A 174 -6.41 -10.89 6.22
C ALA A 174 -5.11 -10.11 6.01
N SER A 175 -4.84 -9.64 4.81
CA SER A 175 -3.63 -8.87 4.46
C SER A 175 -3.62 -7.50 5.14
N ILE A 176 -2.47 -7.09 5.68
CA ILE A 176 -2.32 -5.70 6.14
C ILE A 176 -2.24 -4.78 4.92
N VAL A 177 -3.29 -4.00 4.71
CA VAL A 177 -3.38 -2.99 3.65
C VAL A 177 -2.92 -1.64 4.19
N ILE A 178 -1.88 -1.06 3.58
CA ILE A 178 -1.25 0.18 4.05
C ILE A 178 -1.26 1.25 2.97
N LYS A 179 -1.70 2.46 3.34
CA LYS A 179 -1.52 3.67 2.54
C LYS A 179 -0.40 4.51 3.12
N VAL A 180 0.59 4.84 2.29
CA VAL A 180 1.72 5.71 2.64
C VAL A 180 1.60 7.01 1.86
N THR A 181 1.58 8.15 2.54
CA THR A 181 1.40 9.47 1.91
C THR A 181 2.56 10.40 2.27
N PHE A 182 3.14 11.01 1.25
CA PHE A 182 4.16 12.04 1.37
C PHE A 182 3.83 13.22 0.45
N GLY A 183 3.50 14.36 1.03
CA GLY A 183 2.98 15.52 0.29
C GLY A 183 1.67 15.21 -0.44
N ALA A 184 1.65 15.39 -1.75
CA ALA A 184 0.51 15.09 -2.62
C ALA A 184 0.58 13.67 -3.25
N VAL A 185 1.64 12.91 -2.99
CA VAL A 185 1.87 11.58 -3.55
C VAL A 185 1.53 10.52 -2.51
N SER A 186 0.80 9.49 -2.93
CA SER A 186 0.43 8.36 -2.07
C SER A 186 0.62 7.03 -2.76
N PHE A 187 0.95 6.03 -1.96
CA PHE A 187 1.14 4.64 -2.34
C PHE A 187 0.16 3.78 -1.57
N LEU A 188 -0.52 2.87 -2.23
CA LEU A 188 -1.37 1.86 -1.61
C LEU A 188 -0.75 0.47 -1.81
N PHE A 189 -0.44 -0.18 -0.71
CA PHE A 189 0.10 -1.54 -0.67
C PHE A 189 -0.98 -2.47 -0.13
N THR A 190 -1.38 -3.44 -0.91
CA THR A 190 -2.55 -4.28 -0.63
C THR A 190 -2.20 -5.69 -0.18
N GLY A 191 -0.90 -6.05 -0.15
CA GLY A 191 -0.53 -7.45 0.03
C GLY A 191 -1.27 -8.32 -0.99
N ASP A 192 -1.90 -9.37 -0.49
CA ASP A 192 -2.72 -10.28 -1.31
C ASP A 192 -4.22 -10.13 -1.06
N ALA A 193 -4.65 -8.97 -0.54
CA ALA A 193 -6.07 -8.67 -0.36
C ALA A 193 -6.89 -9.03 -1.59
N GLU A 194 -7.95 -9.80 -1.39
CA GLU A 194 -8.87 -10.24 -2.41
C GLU A 194 -10.22 -9.50 -2.32
N GLY A 195 -11.19 -9.93 -3.11
CA GLY A 195 -12.45 -9.22 -3.26
C GLY A 195 -13.24 -9.00 -1.97
N GLU A 196 -13.12 -9.87 -0.97
CA GLU A 196 -13.80 -9.72 0.32
C GLU A 196 -13.18 -8.58 1.14
N GLU A 197 -11.86 -8.53 1.24
CA GLU A 197 -11.17 -7.44 1.93
C GLU A 197 -11.30 -6.12 1.18
N GLU A 198 -11.17 -6.13 -0.16
CA GLU A 198 -11.41 -4.95 -0.98
C GLU A 198 -12.82 -4.38 -0.74
N ALA A 199 -13.85 -5.24 -0.63
CA ALA A 199 -15.22 -4.83 -0.35
C ALA A 199 -15.37 -4.25 1.06
N ALA A 200 -14.73 -4.84 2.06
CA ALA A 200 -14.73 -4.32 3.43
C ALA A 200 -14.06 -2.94 3.52
N ILE A 201 -12.91 -2.77 2.87
CA ILE A 201 -12.21 -1.49 2.81
C ILE A 201 -13.06 -0.42 2.09
N LEU A 202 -13.70 -0.75 0.97
CA LEU A 202 -14.62 0.14 0.28
C LEU A 202 -15.81 0.54 1.18
N ALA A 203 -16.38 -0.41 1.91
CA ALA A 203 -17.51 -0.18 2.81
C ALA A 203 -17.14 0.69 4.02
N SER A 204 -15.88 0.73 4.43
CA SER A 204 -15.39 1.55 5.54
C SER A 204 -15.49 3.06 5.25
N GLY A 205 -15.55 3.45 3.98
CA GLY A 205 -15.52 4.84 3.55
C GLY A 205 -14.15 5.51 3.66
N ALA A 206 -13.08 4.73 3.82
CA ALA A 206 -11.71 5.25 3.83
C ALA A 206 -11.34 5.92 2.49
N ASP A 207 -10.51 6.94 2.53
CA ASP A 207 -9.95 7.55 1.31
C ASP A 207 -8.88 6.64 0.71
N LEU A 208 -9.23 5.95 -0.39
CA LEU A 208 -8.35 5.02 -1.10
C LEU A 208 -7.52 5.67 -2.20
N ARG A 209 -7.83 6.91 -2.61
CA ARG A 209 -7.12 7.57 -3.71
C ARG A 209 -5.62 7.54 -3.49
N SER A 210 -4.91 6.96 -4.46
CA SER A 210 -3.47 6.76 -4.37
C SER A 210 -2.80 6.90 -5.72
N THR A 211 -1.66 7.57 -5.75
CA THR A 211 -0.90 7.82 -6.99
C THR A 211 -0.32 6.52 -7.55
N VAL A 212 0.13 5.64 -6.65
CA VAL A 212 0.72 4.33 -6.99
C VAL A 212 -0.04 3.24 -6.25
N LEU A 213 -0.43 2.20 -6.97
CA LEU A 213 -1.04 0.98 -6.43
C LEU A 213 -0.07 -0.20 -6.60
N LYS A 214 0.25 -0.91 -5.50
CA LYS A 214 0.71 -2.29 -5.59
C LYS A 214 -0.53 -3.15 -5.88
N ALA A 215 -0.60 -3.75 -7.06
CA ALA A 215 -1.73 -4.59 -7.43
C ALA A 215 -1.81 -5.81 -6.50
N GLY A 216 -3.01 -6.13 -6.01
CA GLY A 216 -3.24 -7.21 -5.06
C GLY A 216 -2.88 -8.58 -5.63
N HIS A 217 -2.39 -9.46 -4.77
CA HIS A 217 -2.15 -10.88 -5.02
C HIS A 217 -1.43 -11.13 -6.35
N HIS A 218 -0.32 -10.43 -6.57
CA HIS A 218 0.56 -10.54 -7.75
C HIS A 218 -0.17 -10.37 -9.10
N GLY A 219 -1.30 -9.66 -9.11
CA GLY A 219 -2.17 -9.53 -10.27
C GLY A 219 -3.09 -10.75 -10.48
N SER A 220 -3.49 -11.42 -9.40
CA SER A 220 -4.54 -12.44 -9.43
C SER A 220 -5.89 -11.85 -9.84
N ARG A 221 -6.69 -12.65 -10.55
CA ARG A 221 -8.07 -12.26 -10.94
C ARG A 221 -9.01 -12.08 -9.74
N SER A 222 -8.67 -12.63 -8.57
CA SER A 222 -9.41 -12.47 -7.33
C SER A 222 -9.24 -11.09 -6.69
N SER A 223 -8.25 -10.30 -7.16
CA SER A 223 -7.84 -9.02 -6.59
C SER A 223 -7.92 -7.87 -7.58
N THR A 224 -7.71 -6.66 -7.09
CA THR A 224 -7.74 -5.41 -7.87
C THR A 224 -9.06 -5.29 -8.66
N GLY A 225 -10.18 -5.52 -7.97
CA GLY A 225 -11.52 -5.48 -8.55
C GLY A 225 -11.85 -4.12 -9.15
N ALA A 226 -12.78 -4.08 -10.16
CA ALA A 226 -13.08 -2.83 -10.87
C ALA A 226 -13.56 -1.70 -9.95
N GLY A 227 -14.37 -2.02 -8.93
CA GLY A 227 -14.84 -1.03 -7.94
C GLY A 227 -13.71 -0.52 -7.06
N PHE A 228 -12.81 -1.39 -6.62
CA PHE A 228 -11.65 -1.03 -5.83
C PHE A 228 -10.67 -0.17 -6.65
N LEU A 229 -10.33 -0.62 -7.86
CA LEU A 229 -9.46 0.15 -8.78
C LEU A 229 -10.02 1.54 -9.06
N ALA A 230 -11.33 1.68 -9.30
CA ALA A 230 -11.96 2.96 -9.53
C ALA A 230 -11.92 3.88 -8.28
N ALA A 231 -11.97 3.32 -7.08
CA ALA A 231 -11.85 4.09 -5.84
C ALA A 231 -10.40 4.52 -5.56
N VAL A 232 -9.43 3.68 -5.92
CA VAL A 232 -7.99 4.02 -5.79
C VAL A 232 -7.56 5.05 -6.84
N ASP A 233 -8.06 4.95 -8.07
CA ASP A 233 -7.80 5.85 -9.21
C ASP A 233 -6.29 6.12 -9.42
N PRO A 234 -5.44 5.06 -9.54
CA PRO A 234 -3.99 5.21 -9.56
C PRO A 234 -3.48 5.66 -10.93
N GLN A 235 -2.36 6.40 -10.95
CA GLN A 235 -1.62 6.70 -12.18
C GLN A 235 -0.71 5.53 -12.57
N ILE A 236 -0.16 4.84 -11.57
CA ILE A 236 0.79 3.74 -11.73
C ILE A 236 0.29 2.53 -10.93
N ALA A 237 0.36 1.36 -11.54
CA ALA A 237 0.24 0.07 -10.85
C ALA A 237 1.56 -0.69 -10.94
N VAL A 238 2.03 -1.21 -9.80
CA VAL A 238 3.16 -2.13 -9.74
C VAL A 238 2.65 -3.52 -9.42
N ILE A 239 3.08 -4.49 -10.21
CA ILE A 239 2.76 -5.91 -10.02
C ILE A 239 4.06 -6.64 -9.69
N SER A 240 4.18 -7.15 -8.46
CA SER A 240 5.26 -8.07 -8.09
C SER A 240 4.86 -9.48 -8.52
N ALA A 241 5.62 -10.08 -9.41
CA ALA A 241 5.38 -11.44 -9.90
C ALA A 241 6.69 -12.06 -10.41
N GLY A 242 6.82 -13.37 -10.35
CA GLY A 242 7.96 -14.09 -10.88
C GLY A 242 7.83 -14.42 -12.37
N ASP A 243 8.92 -14.31 -13.12
CA ASP A 243 8.95 -14.78 -14.51
C ASP A 243 8.62 -16.28 -14.58
N GLY A 244 7.69 -16.63 -15.48
CA GLY A 244 7.27 -18.01 -15.68
C GLY A 244 6.62 -18.66 -14.45
N ASN A 245 6.05 -17.89 -13.53
CA ASN A 245 5.42 -18.40 -12.31
C ASN A 245 4.28 -19.40 -12.62
N ARG A 246 4.13 -20.41 -11.77
CA ARG A 246 3.16 -21.49 -11.95
C ARG A 246 1.69 -21.08 -11.83
N TYR A 247 1.41 -19.88 -11.31
CA TYR A 247 0.07 -19.38 -11.06
C TYR A 247 -0.52 -18.66 -12.29
N GLY A 248 0.33 -18.32 -13.26
CA GLY A 248 -0.04 -17.54 -14.42
C GLY A 248 -0.28 -16.06 -14.10
N HIS A 249 0.30 -15.56 -13.00
CA HIS A 249 0.25 -14.17 -12.60
C HIS A 249 1.25 -13.31 -13.40
N PRO A 250 0.88 -12.05 -13.71
CA PRO A 250 -0.46 -11.48 -13.57
C PRO A 250 -1.45 -12.07 -14.58
N HIS A 251 -2.70 -12.26 -14.16
CA HIS A 251 -3.75 -12.72 -15.07
C HIS A 251 -4.08 -11.65 -16.12
N PRO A 252 -4.36 -12.07 -17.38
CA PRO A 252 -4.67 -11.12 -18.46
C PRO A 252 -5.85 -10.18 -18.16
N GLU A 253 -6.82 -10.66 -17.39
CA GLU A 253 -8.00 -9.87 -17.01
C GLU A 253 -7.64 -8.67 -16.13
N VAL A 254 -6.62 -8.81 -15.25
CA VAL A 254 -6.13 -7.71 -14.39
C VAL A 254 -5.37 -6.71 -15.24
N ILE A 255 -4.48 -7.17 -16.12
CA ILE A 255 -3.78 -6.30 -17.07
C ILE A 255 -4.77 -5.50 -17.90
N ALA A 256 -5.78 -6.18 -18.50
CA ALA A 256 -6.80 -5.52 -19.32
C ALA A 256 -7.61 -4.49 -18.52
N ARG A 257 -7.90 -4.76 -17.24
CA ARG A 257 -8.62 -3.82 -16.35
C ARG A 257 -7.80 -2.57 -16.06
N LEU A 258 -6.52 -2.74 -15.76
CA LEU A 258 -5.58 -1.62 -15.53
C LEU A 258 -5.38 -0.78 -16.81
N ASP A 259 -5.18 -1.43 -17.96
CA ASP A 259 -5.06 -0.75 -19.27
C ASP A 259 -6.33 0.05 -19.62
N GLN A 260 -7.51 -0.52 -19.40
CA GLN A 260 -8.79 0.16 -19.64
C GLN A 260 -9.00 1.37 -18.73
N ALA A 261 -8.43 1.34 -17.52
CA ALA A 261 -8.42 2.46 -16.60
C ALA A 261 -7.35 3.52 -16.93
N GLY A 262 -6.51 3.29 -17.95
CA GLY A 262 -5.43 4.21 -18.35
C GLY A 262 -4.24 4.21 -17.38
N VAL A 263 -4.07 3.16 -16.59
CA VAL A 263 -3.01 3.04 -15.57
C VAL A 263 -1.70 2.59 -16.22
N THR A 264 -0.59 3.25 -15.91
CA THR A 264 0.74 2.79 -16.34
C THR A 264 1.15 1.59 -15.50
N ILE A 265 1.48 0.47 -16.14
CA ILE A 265 1.79 -0.80 -15.47
C ILE A 265 3.30 -1.04 -15.47
N TYR A 266 3.86 -1.32 -14.30
CA TYR A 266 5.21 -1.86 -14.14
C TYR A 266 5.12 -3.25 -13.51
N ARG A 267 6.00 -4.18 -13.94
CA ARG A 267 6.02 -5.57 -13.47
C ARG A 267 7.43 -5.98 -13.13
N THR A 268 7.64 -6.61 -11.98
CA THR A 268 8.99 -7.05 -11.55
C THR A 268 9.56 -8.14 -12.44
N ASP A 269 8.74 -9.07 -12.96
CA ASP A 269 9.16 -10.12 -13.89
C ASP A 269 9.66 -9.59 -15.25
N VAL A 270 9.27 -8.38 -15.63
CA VAL A 270 9.69 -7.73 -16.89
C VAL A 270 10.78 -6.70 -16.64
N SER A 271 10.63 -5.89 -15.60
CA SER A 271 11.42 -4.67 -15.39
C SER A 271 12.51 -4.82 -14.31
N GLY A 272 12.60 -5.98 -13.65
CA GLY A 272 13.45 -6.12 -12.47
C GLY A 272 12.91 -5.34 -11.28
N THR A 273 13.77 -4.93 -10.38
CA THR A 273 13.40 -4.04 -9.28
C THR A 273 12.90 -2.70 -9.82
N ILE A 274 11.76 -2.24 -9.29
CA ILE A 274 11.13 -0.96 -9.67
C ILE A 274 11.30 0.00 -8.50
N THR A 275 12.06 1.07 -8.72
CA THR A 275 12.28 2.10 -7.70
C THR A 275 11.54 3.38 -8.07
N ILE A 276 10.64 3.81 -7.20
CA ILE A 276 9.88 5.05 -7.35
C ILE A 276 10.34 6.05 -6.29
N THR A 277 10.75 7.23 -6.75
CA THR A 277 11.15 8.33 -5.85
C THR A 277 10.18 9.50 -6.01
N THR A 278 9.96 10.23 -4.91
CA THR A 278 9.12 11.42 -4.92
C THR A 278 9.61 12.48 -3.93
N ASP A 279 9.48 13.75 -4.32
CA ASP A 279 9.65 14.91 -3.47
C ASP A 279 8.34 15.33 -2.77
N GLY A 280 7.29 14.53 -2.90
CA GLY A 280 5.94 14.81 -2.41
C GLY A 280 5.04 15.53 -3.42
N SER A 281 5.53 15.82 -4.63
CA SER A 281 4.77 16.46 -5.72
C SER A 281 4.93 15.76 -7.06
N THR A 282 6.11 15.25 -7.33
CA THR A 282 6.46 14.58 -8.59
C THR A 282 6.93 13.15 -8.35
N LEU A 283 6.78 12.29 -9.35
CA LEU A 283 7.27 10.91 -9.33
C LEU A 283 8.39 10.76 -10.36
N ASN A 284 9.41 10.00 -9.98
CA ASN A 284 10.40 9.46 -10.90
C ASN A 284 10.47 7.95 -10.73
N VAL A 285 10.39 7.19 -11.83
CA VAL A 285 10.44 5.73 -11.85
C VAL A 285 11.72 5.27 -12.52
N GLN A 286 12.42 4.35 -11.88
CA GLN A 286 13.61 3.67 -12.38
C GLN A 286 13.41 2.17 -12.30
N THR A 287 13.92 1.43 -13.27
CA THR A 287 13.86 -0.03 -13.33
C THR A 287 15.25 -0.60 -13.59
N ASP A 288 15.48 -1.83 -13.14
CA ASP A 288 16.78 -2.49 -13.33
C ASP A 288 16.94 -3.08 -14.76
N ARG A 289 15.82 -3.26 -15.49
CA ARG A 289 15.74 -3.81 -16.85
C ARG A 289 14.86 -2.97 -17.72
#